data_07d02f0f669b2e5e4ea8dee4effc0d7c
#
_entry.id   07d02f0f669b2e5e4ea8dee4effc0d7c
#
_cell.length_a   1.000
_cell.length_b   1.000
_cell.length_c   1.000
_cell.angle_alpha   90.00
_cell.angle_beta   90.00
_cell.angle_gamma   90.00
#
_symmetry.space_group_name_H-M   'P 1'
#
loop_
_entity.id
_entity.type
_entity.pdbx_description
1 polymer ?
#
loop_
_entity_poly.entity_id
_entity_poly.type
_entity_poly.pdbx_seq_one_letter_code
_entity_poly.pdbx_strand_id
1 'polypeptide(L)'
;MARLCVDCLTVTRMMDRFTVTSRIIAPLLSYTLLITPVWAVPSSSLGTVVYADRAHIGAAQTSVGATVFSGDRLSTEQSGSVQVRAGAARLLLSGASIATLSQEHANPAATLTLGSATFSTANSNAFALHVASAVIRPSTNQPTIGQVTVVSPKELIVKSTRGSLSIVVEDDLREIPEGSAYRIVLDPNAADSQGPRGAGTKGYGGSPMKAAKSRFVWFAVAATAVVTVFAFQEVFESAARP
;
A
#
# COMPACT_ATOMS: atom_id res chain seq x y z
N MET A 1 -48.07 73.18 2.14
CA MET A 1 -46.90 72.66 2.85
C MET A 1 -47.33 71.55 3.79
N ALA A 2 -47.67 70.29 3.30
CA ALA A 2 -48.00 69.14 4.15
C ALA A 2 -47.94 67.84 3.34
N ARG A 3 -46.75 67.48 2.84
CA ARG A 3 -46.56 66.14 2.13
C ARG A 3 -45.17 65.48 2.36
N LEU A 4 -44.45 65.83 3.41
CA LEU A 4 -43.09 65.36 3.64
C LEU A 4 -42.89 64.60 4.96
N CYS A 5 -43.97 64.09 5.60
CA CYS A 5 -43.83 63.44 6.92
C CYS A 5 -44.32 62.03 7.00
N VAL A 6 -44.76 61.41 5.88
CA VAL A 6 -45.31 60.04 5.90
C VAL A 6 -44.23 58.97 5.56
N ASP A 7 -43.20 59.35 4.80
CA ASP A 7 -42.19 58.36 4.35
C ASP A 7 -41.11 58.05 5.40
N CYS A 8 -40.92 58.94 6.40
CA CYS A 8 -39.90 58.71 7.44
C CYS A 8 -40.28 57.61 8.47
N LEU A 9 -41.59 57.41 8.70
CA LEU A 9 -42.11 56.43 9.68
C LEU A 9 -42.11 54.99 9.15
N THR A 10 -42.22 54.81 7.83
CA THR A 10 -42.22 53.50 7.19
C THR A 10 -40.80 52.88 7.08
N VAL A 11 -39.77 53.73 6.87
CA VAL A 11 -38.38 53.24 6.77
C VAL A 11 -37.84 52.79 8.13
N THR A 12 -38.18 53.53 9.21
CA THR A 12 -37.75 53.17 10.57
C THR A 12 -38.38 51.84 11.04
N ARG A 13 -39.61 51.55 10.63
CA ARG A 13 -40.30 50.31 11.02
C ARG A 13 -39.81 49.08 10.26
N MET A 14 -39.21 49.27 9.08
CA MET A 14 -38.64 48.19 8.27
C MET A 14 -37.22 47.81 8.76
N MET A 15 -36.46 48.78 9.29
CA MET A 15 -35.13 48.48 9.87
C MET A 15 -35.20 47.75 11.20
N ASP A 16 -36.23 47.96 12.02
CA ASP A 16 -36.39 47.27 13.30
C ASP A 16 -36.72 45.76 13.13
N ARG A 17 -37.39 45.39 12.04
CA ARG A 17 -37.67 43.99 11.77
C ARG A 17 -36.43 43.19 11.33
N PHE A 18 -35.48 43.81 10.63
CA PHE A 18 -34.21 43.18 10.22
C PHE A 18 -33.26 42.97 11.40
N THR A 19 -33.25 43.86 12.37
CA THR A 19 -32.37 43.76 13.54
C THR A 19 -32.82 42.68 14.52
N VAL A 20 -34.14 42.45 14.65
CA VAL A 20 -34.69 41.42 15.55
C VAL A 20 -34.44 40.01 14.98
N THR A 21 -34.63 39.79 13.67
CA THR A 21 -34.37 38.52 13.03
C THR A 21 -32.87 38.14 13.05
N SER A 22 -31.98 39.12 12.86
CA SER A 22 -30.52 38.89 12.93
C SER A 22 -30.05 38.49 14.34
N ARG A 23 -30.68 39.03 15.40
CA ARG A 23 -30.31 38.71 16.79
C ARG A 23 -30.72 37.29 17.24
N ILE A 24 -31.73 36.69 16.58
CA ILE A 24 -32.18 35.34 16.89
C ILE A 24 -31.44 34.29 16.06
N ILE A 25 -31.06 34.61 14.81
CA ILE A 25 -30.39 33.66 13.92
C ILE A 25 -28.92 33.42 14.34
N ALA A 26 -28.23 34.48 14.81
CA ALA A 26 -26.84 34.36 15.22
C ALA A 26 -26.58 33.36 16.39
N PRO A 27 -27.36 33.36 17.49
CA PRO A 27 -27.17 32.38 18.56
C PRO A 27 -27.59 30.96 18.16
N LEU A 28 -28.59 30.81 17.27
CA LEU A 28 -28.98 29.49 16.76
C LEU A 28 -27.90 28.84 15.90
N LEU A 29 -27.21 29.60 15.03
CA LEU A 29 -26.07 29.12 14.25
C LEU A 29 -24.88 28.76 15.13
N SER A 30 -24.61 29.51 16.20
CA SER A 30 -23.53 29.19 17.14
C SER A 30 -23.81 27.94 17.94
N TYR A 31 -25.07 27.67 18.26
CA TYR A 31 -25.48 26.50 19.02
C TYR A 31 -25.36 25.19 18.20
N THR A 32 -25.65 25.23 16.89
CA THR A 32 -25.50 24.07 15.99
C THR A 32 -24.05 23.66 15.78
N LEU A 33 -23.10 24.61 15.80
CA LEU A 33 -21.66 24.32 15.68
C LEU A 33 -21.07 23.64 16.93
N LEU A 34 -21.69 23.86 18.12
CA LEU A 34 -21.24 23.26 19.38
C LEU A 34 -21.72 21.80 19.56
N ILE A 35 -22.72 21.36 18.82
CA ILE A 35 -23.37 20.05 19.02
C ILE A 35 -22.86 18.99 18.02
N THR A 36 -22.06 19.34 17.02
CA THR A 36 -21.48 18.34 16.13
C THR A 36 -20.34 17.61 16.85
N PRO A 37 -20.55 16.35 17.33
CA PRO A 37 -19.47 15.55 17.86
C PRO A 37 -18.52 15.27 16.70
N VAL A 38 -17.35 15.88 16.71
CA VAL A 38 -16.25 15.49 15.83
C VAL A 38 -15.78 14.11 16.31
N TRP A 39 -16.28 13.07 15.69
CA TRP A 39 -15.80 11.71 15.92
C TRP A 39 -14.42 11.61 15.26
N ALA A 40 -13.39 12.06 15.95
CA ALA A 40 -12.03 11.77 15.56
C ALA A 40 -11.81 10.27 15.81
N VAL A 41 -11.92 9.47 14.75
CA VAL A 41 -11.48 8.07 14.80
C VAL A 41 -9.97 8.10 14.94
N PRO A 42 -9.39 7.63 16.05
CA PRO A 42 -7.94 7.60 16.21
C PRO A 42 -7.36 6.66 15.16
N SER A 43 -6.58 7.20 14.23
CA SER A 43 -5.83 6.38 13.29
C SER A 43 -4.75 5.64 14.09
N SER A 44 -4.78 4.31 14.06
CA SER A 44 -3.76 3.49 14.71
C SER A 44 -2.41 3.67 14.03
N SER A 45 -1.38 3.97 14.81
CA SER A 45 -0.01 3.97 14.27
C SER A 45 0.41 2.54 13.97
N LEU A 46 0.85 2.30 12.74
CA LEU A 46 1.28 0.98 12.27
C LEU A 46 2.78 0.78 12.41
N GLY A 47 3.55 1.86 12.33
CA GLY A 47 5.00 1.71 12.35
C GLY A 47 5.75 3.03 12.25
N THR A 48 7.04 2.90 12.03
CA THR A 48 7.97 4.04 11.93
C THR A 48 8.88 3.86 10.73
N VAL A 49 9.16 4.96 10.05
CA VAL A 49 10.15 5.02 8.97
C VAL A 49 11.54 4.90 9.56
N VAL A 50 12.28 3.88 9.17
CA VAL A 50 13.66 3.63 9.62
C VAL A 50 14.71 4.06 8.61
N TYR A 51 14.30 4.21 7.35
CA TYR A 51 15.12 4.75 6.27
C TYR A 51 14.23 5.46 5.24
N ALA A 52 14.67 6.60 4.73
CA ALA A 52 13.98 7.35 3.69
C ALA A 52 14.99 8.09 2.81
N ASP A 53 14.91 7.86 1.52
CA ASP A 53 15.60 8.61 0.47
C ASP A 53 14.61 8.86 -0.65
N ARG A 54 14.36 10.15 -0.98
CA ARG A 54 13.42 10.58 -2.02
C ARG A 54 12.08 9.84 -1.94
N ALA A 55 11.47 9.88 -0.77
CA ALA A 55 10.24 9.18 -0.45
C ALA A 55 9.23 10.13 0.20
N HIS A 56 7.95 9.80 0.06
CA HIS A 56 6.84 10.61 0.53
C HIS A 56 5.82 9.76 1.28
N ILE A 57 5.18 10.37 2.27
CA ILE A 57 3.95 9.89 2.90
C ILE A 57 2.84 10.83 2.48
N GLY A 58 1.88 10.33 1.69
CA GLY A 58 0.89 11.18 1.05
C GLY A 58 1.54 12.19 0.10
N ALA A 59 1.39 13.47 0.38
CA ALA A 59 2.00 14.56 -0.39
C ALA A 59 3.29 15.12 0.25
N ALA A 60 3.61 14.72 1.48
CA ALA A 60 4.75 15.25 2.23
C ALA A 60 5.99 14.37 2.06
N GLN A 61 7.15 15.00 1.88
CA GLN A 61 8.42 14.30 1.92
C GLN A 61 8.62 13.69 3.32
N THR A 62 8.97 12.41 3.36
CA THR A 62 9.17 11.71 4.63
C THR A 62 10.64 11.70 5.06
N SER A 63 10.85 11.55 6.36
CA SER A 63 12.16 11.43 6.98
C SER A 63 12.21 10.25 7.95
N VAL A 64 13.41 9.86 8.32
CA VAL A 64 13.63 8.84 9.36
C VAL A 64 12.98 9.29 10.68
N GLY A 65 12.29 8.36 11.35
CA GLY A 65 11.55 8.64 12.57
C GLY A 65 10.09 9.03 12.35
N ALA A 66 9.65 9.29 11.11
CA ALA A 66 8.25 9.59 10.83
C ALA A 66 7.36 8.40 11.19
N THR A 67 6.24 8.68 11.85
CA THR A 67 5.22 7.67 12.18
C THR A 67 4.32 7.44 10.98
N VAL A 68 4.04 6.18 10.71
CA VAL A 68 3.12 5.75 9.64
C VAL A 68 1.83 5.24 10.26
N PHE A 69 0.71 5.70 9.73
CA PHE A 69 -0.63 5.34 10.19
C PHE A 69 -1.33 4.41 9.20
N SER A 70 -2.41 3.80 9.66
CA SER A 70 -3.30 3.03 8.78
C SER A 70 -3.96 3.96 7.76
N GLY A 71 -3.88 3.59 6.48
CA GLY A 71 -4.35 4.38 5.35
C GLY A 71 -3.27 5.25 4.70
N ASP A 72 -2.09 5.37 5.29
CA ASP A 72 -1.01 6.16 4.71
C ASP A 72 -0.50 5.54 3.41
N ARG A 73 -0.37 6.40 2.40
CA ARG A 73 0.20 6.05 1.10
C ARG A 73 1.67 6.42 1.08
N LEU A 74 2.51 5.43 0.94
CA LEU A 74 3.94 5.59 0.72
C LEU A 74 4.24 5.62 -0.77
N SER A 75 5.11 6.52 -1.19
CA SER A 75 5.61 6.58 -2.56
C SER A 75 7.10 6.88 -2.58
N THR A 76 7.81 6.30 -3.54
CA THR A 76 9.22 6.56 -3.78
C THR A 76 9.42 7.11 -5.18
N GLU A 77 10.37 8.02 -5.34
CA GLU A 77 10.81 8.47 -6.66
C GLU A 77 11.56 7.36 -7.40
N GLN A 78 11.92 7.59 -8.66
CA GLN A 78 12.52 6.58 -9.54
C GLN A 78 13.78 5.93 -8.96
N SER A 79 14.60 6.68 -8.23
CA SER A 79 15.80 6.20 -7.54
C SER A 79 15.69 6.32 -6.02
N GLY A 80 14.48 6.52 -5.51
CA GLY A 80 14.20 6.63 -4.09
C GLY A 80 13.97 5.29 -3.41
N SER A 81 14.01 5.29 -2.10
CA SER A 81 13.63 4.12 -1.29
C SER A 81 13.14 4.54 0.09
N VAL A 82 12.24 3.74 0.65
CA VAL A 82 11.74 3.93 2.01
C VAL A 82 11.62 2.59 2.71
N GLN A 83 12.11 2.54 3.94
CA GLN A 83 11.94 1.37 4.80
C GLN A 83 11.09 1.74 6.00
N VAL A 84 10.06 0.95 6.23
CA VAL A 84 9.15 1.07 7.38
C VAL A 84 9.27 -0.17 8.25
N ARG A 85 9.37 0.04 9.55
CA ARG A 85 9.25 -1.01 10.56
C ARG A 85 7.82 -0.98 11.11
N ALA A 86 7.08 -2.06 10.91
CA ALA A 86 5.71 -2.22 11.36
C ALA A 86 5.61 -3.46 12.25
N GLY A 87 5.65 -3.27 13.56
CA GLY A 87 5.69 -4.38 14.52
C GLY A 87 6.90 -5.29 14.32
N ALA A 88 6.64 -6.59 14.08
CA ALA A 88 7.66 -7.61 13.80
C ALA A 88 8.03 -7.71 12.31
N ALA A 89 7.48 -6.83 11.46
CA ALA A 89 7.76 -6.81 10.04
C ALA A 89 8.53 -5.55 9.64
N ARG A 90 9.28 -5.66 8.55
CA ARG A 90 9.91 -4.55 7.84
C ARG A 90 9.48 -4.58 6.40
N LEU A 91 9.12 -3.44 5.87
CA LEU A 91 8.76 -3.23 4.47
C LEU A 91 9.72 -2.24 3.85
N LEU A 92 10.38 -2.61 2.78
CA LEU A 92 11.22 -1.76 1.95
C LEU A 92 10.55 -1.56 0.59
N LEU A 93 10.27 -0.33 0.22
CA LEU A 93 9.86 0.05 -1.13
C LEU A 93 11.06 0.65 -1.86
N SER A 94 11.26 0.30 -3.13
CA SER A 94 12.38 0.76 -3.93
C SER A 94 11.96 1.14 -5.34
N GLY A 95 12.49 2.27 -5.82
CA GLY A 95 12.36 2.74 -7.19
C GLY A 95 10.94 2.86 -7.72
N ALA A 96 10.41 4.07 -7.83
CA ALA A 96 9.08 4.34 -8.41
C ALA A 96 7.95 3.43 -7.85
N SER A 97 7.97 3.15 -6.55
CA SER A 97 7.01 2.26 -5.90
C SER A 97 5.92 3.03 -5.17
N ILE A 98 4.74 2.46 -5.13
CA ILE A 98 3.59 3.01 -4.42
C ILE A 98 2.93 1.88 -3.63
N ALA A 99 2.81 2.08 -2.33
CA ALA A 99 2.10 1.17 -1.45
C ALA A 99 1.26 1.94 -0.43
N THR A 100 0.14 1.36 -0.03
CA THR A 100 -0.71 1.86 1.05
C THR A 100 -0.60 0.91 2.23
N LEU A 101 -0.26 1.43 3.41
CA LEU A 101 -0.25 0.64 4.63
C LEU A 101 -1.64 0.57 5.25
N SER A 102 -1.99 -0.60 5.76
CA SER A 102 -3.27 -0.85 6.41
C SER A 102 -3.09 -1.78 7.61
N GLN A 103 -4.12 -1.88 8.41
CA GLN A 103 -4.19 -2.86 9.51
C GLN A 103 -5.24 -3.91 9.17
N GLU A 104 -4.85 -5.17 9.20
CA GLU A 104 -5.73 -6.31 8.95
C GLU A 104 -5.68 -7.26 10.15
N HIS A 105 -6.82 -7.49 10.82
CA HIS A 105 -6.91 -8.36 12.00
C HIS A 105 -5.83 -8.07 13.07
N ALA A 106 -5.60 -6.77 13.36
CA ALA A 106 -4.58 -6.27 14.28
C ALA A 106 -3.12 -6.41 13.81
N ASN A 107 -2.86 -6.99 12.63
CA ASN A 107 -1.53 -7.10 12.05
C ASN A 107 -1.31 -6.05 10.96
N PRO A 108 -0.08 -5.57 10.75
CA PRO A 108 0.22 -4.68 9.66
C PRO A 108 0.09 -5.41 8.31
N ALA A 109 -0.49 -4.73 7.35
CA ALA A 109 -0.60 -5.15 5.96
C ALA A 109 -0.21 -4.00 5.04
N ALA A 110 0.13 -4.30 3.81
CA ALA A 110 0.36 -3.30 2.79
C ALA A 110 -0.27 -3.72 1.46
N THR A 111 -0.77 -2.74 0.71
CA THR A 111 -1.24 -2.94 -0.66
C THR A 111 -0.26 -2.29 -1.60
N LEU A 112 0.49 -3.09 -2.37
CA LEU A 112 1.41 -2.61 -3.39
C LEU A 112 0.65 -2.38 -4.69
N THR A 113 0.66 -1.14 -5.16
CA THR A 113 -0.02 -0.76 -6.41
C THR A 113 0.95 -0.74 -7.59
N LEU A 114 2.19 -0.31 -7.36
CA LEU A 114 3.20 -0.13 -8.40
C LEU A 114 4.59 -0.35 -7.81
N GLY A 115 5.53 -0.82 -8.65
CA GLY A 115 6.94 -0.90 -8.32
C GLY A 115 7.34 -2.18 -7.60
N SER A 116 8.29 -2.09 -6.68
CA SER A 116 8.86 -3.24 -5.99
C SER A 116 8.84 -3.05 -4.47
N ALA A 117 8.41 -4.08 -3.78
CA ALA A 117 8.40 -4.17 -2.33
C ALA A 117 9.18 -5.40 -1.86
N THR A 118 10.06 -5.20 -0.89
CA THR A 118 10.71 -6.30 -0.16
C THR A 118 10.22 -6.26 1.27
N PHE A 119 9.75 -7.38 1.77
CA PHE A 119 9.33 -7.49 3.16
C PHE A 119 10.11 -8.58 3.90
N SER A 120 10.34 -8.33 5.17
CA SER A 120 10.96 -9.27 6.10
C SER A 120 10.06 -9.42 7.32
N THR A 121 9.77 -10.65 7.69
CA THR A 121 8.89 -10.95 8.84
C THR A 121 9.52 -12.01 9.73
N ALA A 122 9.16 -11.97 11.01
CA ALA A 122 9.62 -12.97 11.98
C ALA A 122 8.72 -14.22 12.02
N ASN A 123 7.45 -14.10 11.60
CA ASN A 123 6.46 -15.17 11.63
C ASN A 123 5.39 -14.98 10.55
N SER A 124 4.56 -16.00 10.33
CA SER A 124 3.55 -16.03 9.26
C SER A 124 2.43 -15.01 9.41
N ASN A 125 2.12 -14.59 10.63
CA ASN A 125 1.02 -13.67 10.88
C ASN A 125 1.49 -12.20 11.03
N ALA A 126 2.81 -11.95 10.97
CA ALA A 126 3.34 -10.61 11.23
C ALA A 126 3.04 -9.60 10.12
N PHE A 127 2.76 -10.07 8.91
CA PHE A 127 2.56 -9.17 7.77
C PHE A 127 1.85 -9.85 6.60
N ALA A 128 1.02 -9.09 5.89
CA ALA A 128 0.41 -9.49 4.63
C ALA A 128 0.69 -8.43 3.56
N LEU A 129 1.05 -8.88 2.36
CA LEU A 129 1.21 -8.00 1.19
C LEU A 129 0.13 -8.31 0.16
N HIS A 130 -0.70 -7.31 -0.12
CA HIS A 130 -1.74 -7.36 -1.14
C HIS A 130 -1.22 -6.77 -2.44
N VAL A 131 -1.45 -7.44 -3.55
CA VAL A 131 -1.12 -6.95 -4.89
C VAL A 131 -2.23 -7.35 -5.84
N ALA A 132 -3.00 -6.39 -6.32
CA ALA A 132 -4.22 -6.63 -7.09
C ALA A 132 -5.16 -7.62 -6.36
N SER A 133 -5.44 -8.80 -6.93
CA SER A 133 -6.25 -9.85 -6.31
C SER A 133 -5.42 -10.89 -5.53
N ALA A 134 -4.10 -10.73 -5.49
CA ALA A 134 -3.21 -11.68 -4.79
C ALA A 134 -2.91 -11.21 -3.37
N VAL A 135 -2.89 -12.16 -2.44
CA VAL A 135 -2.42 -11.96 -1.06
C VAL A 135 -1.19 -12.84 -0.84
N ILE A 136 -0.09 -12.20 -0.44
CA ILE A 136 1.21 -12.85 -0.23
C ILE A 136 1.54 -12.80 1.25
N ARG A 137 1.81 -13.96 1.82
CA ARG A 137 2.16 -14.13 3.25
C ARG A 137 3.29 -15.16 3.39
N PRO A 138 4.05 -15.15 4.50
CA PRO A 138 4.91 -16.28 4.84
C PRO A 138 4.06 -17.53 5.02
N SER A 139 4.53 -18.70 4.52
CA SER A 139 3.80 -19.96 4.67
C SER A 139 4.07 -20.64 6.02
N THR A 140 5.21 -20.33 6.63
CA THR A 140 5.65 -20.94 7.89
C THR A 140 5.98 -19.89 8.95
N ASN A 141 5.98 -20.31 10.23
CA ASN A 141 6.35 -19.48 11.38
C ASN A 141 7.87 -19.30 11.52
N GLN A 142 8.55 -19.06 10.41
CA GLN A 142 10.00 -18.84 10.36
C GLN A 142 10.30 -17.45 9.81
N PRO A 143 11.49 -16.89 10.12
CA PRO A 143 11.92 -15.65 9.53
C PRO A 143 11.93 -15.75 8.00
N THR A 144 11.13 -14.89 7.35
CA THR A 144 10.90 -14.95 5.91
C THR A 144 11.23 -13.61 5.28
N ILE A 145 11.90 -13.65 4.11
CA ILE A 145 12.21 -12.49 3.29
C ILE A 145 11.65 -12.74 1.89
N GLY A 146 10.70 -11.91 1.49
CA GLY A 146 10.07 -11.95 0.19
C GLY A 146 10.20 -10.64 -0.57
N GLN A 147 10.32 -10.73 -1.88
CA GLN A 147 10.30 -9.59 -2.78
C GLN A 147 9.17 -9.76 -3.78
N VAL A 148 8.44 -8.68 -4.00
CA VAL A 148 7.34 -8.64 -4.97
C VAL A 148 7.53 -7.44 -5.88
N THR A 149 7.47 -7.67 -7.18
CA THR A 149 7.56 -6.63 -8.20
C THR A 149 6.32 -6.67 -9.07
N VAL A 150 5.64 -5.55 -9.18
CA VAL A 150 4.49 -5.36 -10.09
C VAL A 150 5.04 -5.02 -11.46
N VAL A 151 4.85 -5.92 -12.42
CA VAL A 151 5.26 -5.72 -13.82
C VAL A 151 4.14 -5.01 -14.58
N SER A 152 2.90 -5.43 -14.34
CA SER A 152 1.70 -4.82 -14.89
C SER A 152 0.53 -5.02 -13.93
N PRO A 153 -0.64 -4.38 -14.14
CA PRO A 153 -1.81 -4.59 -13.29
C PRO A 153 -2.29 -6.04 -13.19
N LYS A 154 -1.88 -6.87 -14.16
CA LYS A 154 -2.25 -8.29 -14.26
C LYS A 154 -1.06 -9.24 -14.08
N GLU A 155 0.11 -8.72 -13.79
CA GLU A 155 1.32 -9.51 -13.77
C GLU A 155 2.26 -9.06 -12.66
N LEU A 156 2.74 -10.01 -11.89
CA LEU A 156 3.69 -9.78 -10.81
C LEU A 156 4.79 -10.85 -10.80
N ILE A 157 5.96 -10.47 -10.29
CA ILE A 157 7.05 -11.38 -9.99
C ILE A 157 7.17 -11.47 -8.48
N VAL A 158 7.15 -12.67 -7.95
CA VAL A 158 7.34 -12.94 -6.52
C VAL A 158 8.57 -13.80 -6.36
N LYS A 159 9.47 -13.36 -5.50
CA LYS A 159 10.71 -14.06 -5.16
C LYS A 159 10.73 -14.33 -3.66
N SER A 160 10.97 -15.56 -3.26
CA SER A 160 11.33 -15.89 -1.90
C SER A 160 12.84 -15.96 -1.77
N THR A 161 13.42 -15.12 -0.90
CA THR A 161 14.86 -15.13 -0.64
C THR A 161 15.19 -16.00 0.56
N ARG A 162 14.33 -16.00 1.57
CA ARG A 162 14.46 -16.81 2.78
C ARG A 162 13.08 -17.24 3.26
N GLY A 163 12.94 -18.49 3.65
CA GLY A 163 11.67 -19.08 4.03
C GLY A 163 10.73 -19.25 2.84
N SER A 164 9.64 -19.97 2.98
CA SER A 164 8.64 -20.14 1.93
C SER A 164 7.52 -19.10 2.03
N LEU A 165 6.95 -18.74 0.88
CA LEU A 165 5.85 -17.80 0.76
C LEU A 165 4.59 -18.53 0.30
N SER A 166 3.47 -18.11 0.83
CA SER A 166 2.14 -18.53 0.40
C SER A 166 1.51 -17.38 -0.39
N ILE A 167 0.99 -17.69 -1.57
CA ILE A 167 0.19 -16.79 -2.38
C ILE A 167 -1.22 -17.32 -2.48
N VAL A 168 -2.17 -16.46 -2.19
CA VAL A 168 -3.59 -16.73 -2.36
C VAL A 168 -4.13 -15.79 -3.43
N VAL A 169 -4.75 -16.35 -4.47
CA VAL A 169 -5.46 -15.60 -5.49
C VAL A 169 -6.89 -16.15 -5.57
N GLU A 170 -7.85 -15.36 -5.15
CA GLU A 170 -9.22 -15.81 -4.92
C GLU A 170 -9.24 -17.03 -3.98
N ASP A 171 -9.49 -18.24 -4.47
CA ASP A 171 -9.55 -19.48 -3.70
C ASP A 171 -8.36 -20.41 -3.97
N ASP A 172 -7.42 -20.03 -4.84
CA ASP A 172 -6.25 -20.86 -5.17
C ASP A 172 -5.04 -20.46 -4.30
N LEU A 173 -4.59 -21.41 -3.49
CA LEU A 173 -3.42 -21.27 -2.62
C LEU A 173 -2.22 -21.94 -3.28
N ARG A 174 -1.12 -21.22 -3.40
CA ARG A 174 0.16 -21.73 -3.90
C ARG A 174 1.30 -21.38 -2.96
N GLU A 175 2.24 -22.30 -2.86
CA GLU A 175 3.46 -22.10 -2.09
C GLU A 175 4.65 -21.85 -3.03
N ILE A 176 5.47 -20.86 -2.66
CA ILE A 176 6.72 -20.52 -3.31
C ILE A 176 7.84 -20.97 -2.37
N PRO A 177 8.62 -21.98 -2.76
CA PRO A 177 9.75 -22.45 -1.96
C PRO A 177 10.83 -21.38 -1.82
N GLU A 178 11.62 -21.49 -0.76
CA GLU A 178 12.80 -20.67 -0.54
C GLU A 178 13.75 -20.71 -1.75
N GLY A 179 14.34 -19.58 -2.08
CA GLY A 179 15.27 -19.40 -3.20
C GLY A 179 14.61 -19.37 -4.58
N SER A 180 13.27 -19.50 -4.66
CA SER A 180 12.54 -19.55 -5.92
C SER A 180 11.95 -18.22 -6.29
N ALA A 181 11.79 -17.97 -7.59
CA ALA A 181 11.09 -16.83 -8.14
C ALA A 181 10.06 -17.27 -9.18
N TYR A 182 8.86 -16.71 -9.08
CA TYR A 182 7.76 -17.02 -9.98
C TYR A 182 7.18 -15.75 -10.58
N ARG A 183 6.90 -15.82 -11.87
CA ARG A 183 6.11 -14.84 -12.60
C ARG A 183 4.66 -15.31 -12.60
N ILE A 184 3.76 -14.46 -12.14
CA ILE A 184 2.36 -14.79 -11.94
C ILE A 184 1.52 -13.89 -12.81
N VAL A 185 0.67 -14.47 -13.64
CA VAL A 185 -0.33 -13.76 -14.43
C VAL A 185 -1.69 -13.96 -13.79
N LEU A 186 -2.31 -12.88 -13.33
CA LEU A 186 -3.56 -12.90 -12.57
C LEU A 186 -4.82 -13.06 -13.44
N ASP A 187 -4.69 -12.85 -14.76
CA ASP A 187 -5.79 -13.03 -15.72
C ASP A 187 -5.37 -13.97 -16.84
N PRO A 188 -5.78 -15.25 -16.79
CA PRO A 188 -5.42 -16.24 -17.81
C PRO A 188 -6.10 -16.00 -19.18
N ASN A 189 -7.12 -15.14 -19.24
CA ASN A 189 -7.77 -14.76 -20.50
C ASN A 189 -7.12 -13.53 -21.17
N ALA A 190 -6.14 -12.88 -20.52
CA ALA A 190 -5.32 -11.88 -21.19
C ALA A 190 -4.45 -12.62 -22.22
N ALA A 191 -4.87 -12.52 -23.48
CA ALA A 191 -4.25 -13.15 -24.65
C ALA A 191 -2.72 -13.12 -24.56
N ASP A 192 -2.10 -14.25 -24.89
CA ASP A 192 -0.68 -14.47 -25.00
C ASP A 192 0.10 -13.21 -25.34
N SER A 193 0.74 -12.61 -24.36
CA SER A 193 1.87 -11.76 -24.64
C SER A 193 2.93 -12.67 -25.24
N GLN A 194 3.01 -12.72 -26.55
CA GLN A 194 4.05 -13.43 -27.29
C GLN A 194 5.37 -12.90 -26.78
N GLY A 195 6.00 -13.65 -25.89
CA GLY A 195 7.39 -13.43 -25.54
C GLY A 195 8.23 -13.44 -26.82
N PRO A 196 9.33 -12.69 -26.86
CA PRO A 196 10.19 -12.66 -28.06
C PRO A 196 10.52 -14.08 -28.45
N ARG A 197 10.14 -14.48 -29.67
CA ARG A 197 10.55 -15.74 -30.29
C ARG A 197 12.05 -15.71 -30.47
N GLY A 198 12.79 -16.10 -29.44
CA GLY A 198 14.20 -16.38 -29.54
C GLY A 198 14.40 -17.63 -30.38
N ALA A 199 15.08 -17.49 -31.51
CA ALA A 199 15.49 -18.58 -32.34
C ALA A 199 16.31 -19.61 -31.55
N GLY A 200 15.80 -20.82 -31.48
CA GLY A 200 16.55 -22.06 -31.38
C GLY A 200 17.53 -22.26 -30.22
N THR A 201 17.06 -22.85 -29.13
CA THR A 201 17.85 -23.85 -28.41
C THR A 201 16.97 -25.06 -28.11
N LYS A 202 17.35 -26.19 -28.69
CA LYS A 202 16.88 -27.52 -28.31
C LYS A 202 17.32 -27.78 -26.87
N GLY A 203 16.39 -27.96 -25.95
CA GLY A 203 16.78 -28.33 -24.62
C GLY A 203 15.61 -28.55 -23.66
N TYR A 204 15.34 -29.81 -23.39
CA TYR A 204 14.54 -30.36 -22.31
C TYR A 204 13.04 -29.97 -22.27
N GLY A 205 12.27 -30.88 -22.89
CA GLY A 205 10.83 -30.98 -22.79
C GLY A 205 10.38 -31.34 -21.39
N GLY A 206 10.06 -30.37 -20.58
CA GLY A 206 9.14 -30.55 -19.48
C GLY A 206 7.73 -30.55 -20.08
N SER A 207 7.04 -31.72 -19.99
CA SER A 207 5.65 -31.84 -20.37
C SER A 207 4.83 -30.73 -19.68
N PRO A 208 3.95 -30.01 -20.38
CA PRO A 208 3.06 -29.08 -19.72
C PRO A 208 2.18 -29.87 -18.76
N MET A 209 2.34 -29.69 -17.46
CA MET A 209 1.36 -30.16 -16.51
C MET A 209 0.02 -29.57 -16.92
N LYS A 210 -0.93 -30.43 -17.24
CA LYS A 210 -2.33 -30.04 -17.41
C LYS A 210 -2.82 -29.52 -16.08
N ALA A 211 -2.67 -28.23 -15.84
CA ALA A 211 -3.23 -27.56 -14.68
C ALA A 211 -4.75 -27.59 -14.82
N ALA A 212 -5.40 -28.39 -14.01
CA ALA A 212 -6.84 -28.34 -13.84
C ALA A 212 -7.20 -26.89 -13.43
N LYS A 213 -7.90 -26.19 -14.36
CA LYS A 213 -8.69 -24.97 -14.10
C LYS A 213 -8.05 -23.91 -13.16
N SER A 214 -6.74 -23.74 -13.21
CA SER A 214 -6.03 -22.68 -12.48
C SER A 214 -6.27 -21.36 -13.21
N ARG A 215 -6.77 -20.35 -12.49
CA ARG A 215 -7.08 -19.03 -13.05
C ARG A 215 -5.86 -18.17 -13.33
N PHE A 216 -4.67 -18.66 -13.07
CA PHE A 216 -3.41 -17.97 -13.38
C PHE A 216 -2.33 -18.95 -13.83
N VAL A 217 -1.44 -18.46 -14.67
CA VAL A 217 -0.32 -19.22 -15.23
C VAL A 217 0.94 -18.87 -14.48
N TRP A 218 1.65 -19.88 -14.00
CA TRP A 218 2.92 -19.76 -13.28
C TRP A 218 4.09 -20.02 -14.21
N PHE A 219 5.05 -19.12 -14.22
CA PHE A 219 6.32 -19.31 -14.90
C PHE A 219 7.44 -19.26 -13.88
N ALA A 220 8.21 -20.34 -13.76
CA ALA A 220 9.43 -20.32 -12.97
C ALA A 220 10.48 -19.45 -13.67
N VAL A 221 10.97 -18.43 -12.99
CA VAL A 221 12.07 -17.59 -13.47
C VAL A 221 13.34 -18.07 -12.80
N ALA A 222 14.24 -18.65 -13.57
CA ALA A 222 15.59 -18.97 -13.08
C ALA A 222 16.30 -17.65 -12.71
N ALA A 223 16.47 -17.42 -11.41
CA ALA A 223 17.10 -16.20 -10.92
C ALA A 223 18.61 -16.25 -11.08
N THR A 224 19.12 -15.73 -12.18
CA THR A 224 20.54 -15.33 -12.31
C THR A 224 20.71 -13.91 -11.78
N ALA A 225 20.64 -13.72 -10.46
CA ALA A 225 20.93 -12.44 -9.87
C ALA A 225 21.53 -12.60 -8.47
N VAL A 226 22.80 -13.01 -8.42
CA VAL A 226 23.60 -13.07 -7.19
C VAL A 226 24.00 -11.69 -6.67
N VAL A 227 23.83 -10.62 -7.44
CA VAL A 227 24.43 -9.30 -7.14
C VAL A 227 23.58 -8.43 -6.21
N THR A 228 22.26 -8.63 -6.15
CA THR A 228 21.39 -7.79 -5.30
C THR A 228 21.27 -8.24 -3.85
N VAL A 229 21.69 -9.47 -3.53
CA VAL A 229 21.56 -10.05 -2.19
C VAL A 229 22.49 -9.37 -1.17
N PHE A 230 23.71 -8.98 -1.57
CA PHE A 230 24.68 -8.39 -0.64
C PHE A 230 24.29 -6.98 -0.18
N ALA A 231 23.73 -6.16 -1.04
CA ALA A 231 23.30 -4.80 -0.66
C ALA A 231 22.11 -4.80 0.32
N PHE A 232 21.25 -5.81 0.24
CA PHE A 232 20.08 -5.91 1.13
C PHE A 232 20.43 -6.50 2.50
N GLN A 233 21.40 -7.40 2.60
CA GLN A 233 21.83 -7.96 3.89
C GLN A 233 22.45 -6.88 4.78
N GLU A 234 23.27 -6.00 4.26
CA GLU A 234 23.87 -4.90 5.04
C GLU A 234 22.83 -3.91 5.57
N VAL A 235 21.78 -3.61 4.80
CA VAL A 235 20.69 -2.71 5.24
C VAL A 235 19.86 -3.34 6.37
N PHE A 236 19.68 -4.66 6.36
CA PHE A 236 18.91 -5.35 7.39
C PHE A 236 19.73 -5.69 8.63
N GLU A 237 21.03 -5.96 8.49
CA GLU A 237 21.92 -6.32 9.61
C GLU A 237 22.50 -5.12 10.35
N SER A 238 22.77 -4.00 9.66
CA SER A 238 23.35 -2.81 10.31
C SER A 238 22.42 -2.14 11.32
N ALA A 239 21.10 -2.35 11.22
CA ALA A 239 20.13 -1.84 12.17
C ALA A 239 19.99 -2.71 13.45
N ALA A 240 20.71 -3.82 13.57
CA ALA A 240 20.62 -4.76 14.69
C ALA A 240 21.83 -4.73 15.64
N ARG A 241 22.83 -3.84 15.39
CA ARG A 241 23.93 -3.64 16.35
C ARG A 241 23.63 -2.44 17.24
N PRO A 242 23.68 -2.63 18.58
CA PRO A 242 23.54 -1.57 19.56
C PRO A 242 24.67 -0.54 19.48
#